data_5a8183e1afde9ce582f3d29965e4f918
#
_entry.id   5a8183e1afde9ce582f3d29965e4f918
#
_cell.length_a   1.000
_cell.length_b   1.000
_cell.length_c   1.000
_cell.angle_alpha   90.00
_cell.angle_beta   90.00
_cell.angle_gamma   90.00
#
_symmetry.space_group_name_H-M   'P 1'
#
loop_
_entity.id
_entity.type
_entity.pdbx_description
1 polymer ?
#
loop_
_entity_poly.entity_id
_entity_poly.type
_entity_poly.pdbx_seq_one_letter_code
_entity_poly.pdbx_strand_id
1 'polypeptide(L)'
;LAHTRRAFERGQVDVFGGTAVELVLAAHNGQRTPRAFYAADWSEGGDRIYAREGIDGIAGLEGQRIGVEPQSLDRMVLALALEQVGLTLDDVVLKGIAQTDTRTALTNGRIDAAVSYPPTASRIEELEGFHRIFDTAATPGGVIDFLMTDAELLEERRGELTAIAEAFHRAVEDIRADPAGTHPYMARVQGLTESELASTLNGIRLLGGHGQEVLVDGRARDAVALARDVLIRTGSSRLASVDAERLVTPRIIEVADFR
;
A
#
# COMPACT_ATOMS: atom_id res chain seq x y z
N LEU A 1 8.07 -0.68 -5.69
CA LEU A 1 8.19 0.15 -4.47
C LEU A 1 9.59 0.05 -3.85
N ALA A 2 10.10 -1.13 -3.50
CA ALA A 2 11.41 -1.29 -2.85
C ALA A 2 12.58 -0.68 -3.64
N HIS A 3 12.49 -0.56 -4.96
CA HIS A 3 13.55 0.05 -5.80
C HIS A 3 13.61 1.56 -5.63
N THR A 4 12.47 2.24 -5.64
CA THR A 4 12.38 3.70 -5.43
C THR A 4 12.78 4.09 -4.01
N ARG A 5 12.34 3.31 -3.01
CA ARG A 5 12.78 3.48 -1.63
C ARG A 5 14.31 3.42 -1.51
N ARG A 6 14.96 2.39 -2.08
CA ARG A 6 16.43 2.30 -2.06
C ARG A 6 17.13 3.44 -2.81
N ALA A 7 16.53 3.99 -3.87
CA ALA A 7 17.06 5.17 -4.55
C ALA A 7 17.01 6.41 -3.64
N PHE A 8 15.91 6.58 -2.89
CA PHE A 8 15.78 7.63 -1.87
C PHE A 8 16.81 7.48 -0.76
N GLU A 9 16.96 6.29 -0.18
CA GLU A 9 17.94 5.99 0.87
C GLU A 9 19.39 6.33 0.46
N ARG A 10 19.70 6.21 -0.84
CA ARG A 10 21.01 6.56 -1.43
C ARG A 10 21.13 8.03 -1.88
N GLY A 11 20.11 8.84 -1.69
CA GLY A 11 20.09 10.24 -2.13
C GLY A 11 20.03 10.44 -3.65
N GLN A 12 19.57 9.41 -4.41
CA GLN A 12 19.43 9.47 -5.85
C GLN A 12 18.11 10.12 -6.31
N VAL A 13 17.13 10.18 -5.42
CA VAL A 13 15.85 10.87 -5.62
C VAL A 13 15.49 11.61 -4.33
N ASP A 14 14.80 12.73 -4.45
CA ASP A 14 14.37 13.57 -3.32
C ASP A 14 12.94 13.25 -2.88
N VAL A 15 12.11 12.74 -3.79
CA VAL A 15 10.72 12.34 -3.53
C VAL A 15 10.50 10.94 -4.06
N PHE A 16 9.76 10.13 -3.31
CA PHE A 16 9.34 8.81 -3.77
C PHE A 16 7.91 8.50 -3.32
N GLY A 17 7.24 7.63 -4.06
CA GLY A 17 5.92 7.09 -3.70
C GLY A 17 6.02 5.71 -3.10
N GLY A 18 5.13 5.39 -2.17
CA GLY A 18 5.01 4.06 -1.57
C GLY A 18 4.09 4.04 -0.36
N THR A 19 3.94 2.86 0.21
CA THR A 19 3.06 2.61 1.36
C THR A 19 3.71 2.99 2.69
N ALA A 20 2.94 2.87 3.77
CA ALA A 20 3.45 2.98 5.14
C ALA A 20 4.63 2.01 5.41
N VAL A 21 4.66 0.85 4.74
CA VAL A 21 5.76 -0.14 4.87
C VAL A 21 7.07 0.46 4.35
N GLU A 22 7.07 1.07 3.15
CA GLU A 22 8.25 1.71 2.58
C GLU A 22 8.72 2.89 3.44
N LEU A 23 7.79 3.66 4.01
CA LEU A 23 8.10 4.78 4.90
C LEU A 23 8.85 4.32 6.15
N VAL A 24 8.35 3.28 6.83
CA VAL A 24 8.98 2.69 8.03
C VAL A 24 10.34 2.09 7.71
N LEU A 25 10.46 1.35 6.60
CA LEU A 25 11.73 0.76 6.18
C LEU A 25 12.77 1.83 5.81
N ALA A 26 12.38 2.90 5.13
CA ALA A 26 13.27 4.02 4.81
C ALA A 26 13.77 4.73 6.08
N ALA A 27 12.90 4.90 7.08
CA ALA A 27 13.27 5.51 8.37
C ALA A 27 14.28 4.66 9.15
N HIS A 28 14.23 3.35 8.99
CA HIS A 28 15.15 2.42 9.65
C HIS A 28 16.54 2.40 9.02
N ASN A 29 16.61 2.38 7.71
CA ASN A 29 17.87 2.25 6.97
C ASN A 29 18.73 3.54 6.99
N GLY A 30 18.29 4.55 7.54
CA GLY A 30 18.42 5.91 7.85
C GLY A 30 19.75 6.64 7.75
N GLN A 31 20.16 7.01 6.53
CA GLN A 31 20.94 8.25 6.37
C GLN A 31 20.03 9.49 6.17
N ARG A 32 18.75 9.27 5.88
CA ARG A 32 17.72 10.29 5.67
C ARG A 32 16.58 10.11 6.67
N THR A 33 15.85 11.18 6.92
CA THR A 33 14.69 11.18 7.84
C THR A 33 13.40 11.31 7.01
N PRO A 34 12.83 10.20 6.50
CA PRO A 34 11.69 10.28 5.62
C PRO A 34 10.46 10.85 6.32
N ARG A 35 9.65 11.57 5.56
CA ARG A 35 8.36 12.13 5.97
C ARG A 35 7.34 11.91 4.86
N ALA A 36 6.17 11.39 5.21
CA ALA A 36 5.00 11.44 4.35
C ALA A 36 4.44 12.86 4.37
N PHE A 37 4.29 13.48 3.21
CA PHE A 37 3.80 14.85 3.09
C PHE A 37 2.51 14.98 2.28
N TYR A 38 2.14 13.94 1.53
CA TYR A 38 0.90 13.86 0.75
C TYR A 38 0.40 12.43 0.73
N ALA A 39 -0.90 12.23 0.95
CA ALA A 39 -1.56 10.95 0.79
C ALA A 39 -2.11 10.85 -0.64
N ALA A 40 -1.58 9.92 -1.42
CA ALA A 40 -1.92 9.76 -2.83
C ALA A 40 -3.25 9.03 -3.04
N ASP A 41 -3.40 7.92 -2.37
CA ASP A 41 -4.58 7.09 -2.40
C ASP A 41 -4.63 6.17 -1.17
N TRP A 42 -5.74 5.46 -1.03
CA TRP A 42 -5.80 4.27 -0.17
C TRP A 42 -6.38 3.08 -0.95
N SER A 43 -6.00 1.88 -0.54
CA SER A 43 -6.58 0.65 -1.06
C SER A 43 -8.03 0.51 -0.58
N GLU A 44 -8.94 0.35 -1.53
CA GLU A 44 -10.40 0.16 -1.32
C GLU A 44 -10.88 -1.05 -2.13
N GLY A 45 -10.32 -2.23 -1.80
CA GLY A 45 -10.54 -3.49 -2.52
C GLY A 45 -9.43 -3.84 -3.52
N GLY A 46 -8.34 -3.07 -3.58
CA GLY A 46 -7.18 -3.35 -4.43
C GLY A 46 -6.35 -4.52 -3.92
N ASP A 47 -6.04 -4.52 -2.63
CA ASP A 47 -5.34 -5.63 -2.00
C ASP A 47 -6.35 -6.67 -1.52
N ARG A 48 -6.08 -7.95 -1.83
CA ARG A 48 -7.03 -9.04 -1.70
C ARG A 48 -6.36 -10.28 -1.13
N ILE A 49 -7.15 -11.12 -0.46
CA ILE A 49 -6.72 -12.46 -0.06
C ILE A 49 -7.56 -13.48 -0.80
N TYR A 50 -6.87 -14.38 -1.48
CA TYR A 50 -7.46 -15.52 -2.18
C TYR A 50 -7.12 -16.81 -1.46
N ALA A 51 -8.07 -17.74 -1.39
CA ALA A 51 -7.88 -19.04 -0.80
C ALA A 51 -8.42 -20.15 -1.71
N ARG A 52 -7.88 -21.35 -1.54
CA ARG A 52 -8.42 -22.55 -2.19
C ARG A 52 -9.82 -22.90 -1.67
N GLU A 53 -10.57 -23.67 -2.41
CA GLU A 53 -11.83 -24.26 -1.95
C GLU A 53 -11.66 -24.95 -0.58
N GLY A 54 -12.71 -24.84 0.25
CA GLY A 54 -12.72 -25.36 1.61
C GLY A 54 -12.17 -24.41 2.68
N ILE A 55 -11.73 -23.19 2.27
CA ILE A 55 -11.37 -22.08 3.17
C ILE A 55 -12.33 -20.93 2.91
N ASP A 56 -13.46 -20.88 3.61
CA ASP A 56 -14.59 -20.01 3.27
C ASP A 56 -14.50 -18.59 3.84
N GLY A 57 -13.42 -18.26 4.55
CA GLY A 57 -13.20 -16.93 5.11
C GLY A 57 -11.92 -16.83 5.92
N ILE A 58 -11.68 -15.66 6.53
CA ILE A 58 -10.42 -15.38 7.24
C ILE A 58 -10.18 -16.30 8.43
N ALA A 59 -11.21 -16.71 9.18
CA ALA A 59 -11.06 -17.65 10.28
C ALA A 59 -10.52 -19.02 9.82
N GLY A 60 -10.80 -19.42 8.57
CA GLY A 60 -10.29 -20.65 7.99
C GLY A 60 -8.81 -20.64 7.64
N LEU A 61 -8.13 -19.49 7.79
CA LEU A 61 -6.69 -19.35 7.55
C LEU A 61 -5.83 -19.90 8.70
N GLU A 62 -6.40 -20.15 9.88
CA GLU A 62 -5.65 -20.69 11.02
C GLU A 62 -4.89 -21.96 10.63
N GLY A 63 -3.58 -21.99 10.89
CA GLY A 63 -2.67 -23.07 10.53
C GLY A 63 -2.36 -23.22 9.03
N GLN A 64 -3.00 -22.46 8.13
CA GLN A 64 -2.79 -22.58 6.69
C GLN A 64 -1.50 -21.91 6.22
N ARG A 65 -0.99 -22.35 5.07
CA ARG A 65 0.20 -21.77 4.40
C ARG A 65 -0.22 -20.59 3.54
N ILE A 66 0.22 -19.39 3.93
CA ILE A 66 -0.17 -18.15 3.27
C ILE A 66 1.03 -17.58 2.49
N GLY A 67 0.85 -17.40 1.18
CA GLY A 67 1.83 -16.72 0.32
C GLY A 67 1.80 -15.22 0.55
N VAL A 68 2.95 -14.65 0.89
CA VAL A 68 3.16 -13.20 1.06
C VAL A 68 4.51 -12.82 0.45
N GLU A 69 4.57 -11.68 -0.23
CA GLU A 69 5.84 -11.20 -0.74
C GLU A 69 6.73 -10.71 0.42
N PRO A 70 8.02 -11.11 0.45
CA PRO A 70 8.92 -10.69 1.53
C PRO A 70 9.12 -9.17 1.56
N GLN A 71 9.03 -8.56 2.75
CA GLN A 71 9.22 -7.12 2.97
C GLN A 71 8.29 -6.23 2.13
N SER A 72 7.07 -6.70 1.90
CA SER A 72 6.02 -5.98 1.20
C SER A 72 4.83 -5.69 2.10
N LEU A 73 3.88 -4.96 1.53
CA LEU A 73 2.56 -4.67 2.09
C LEU A 73 1.73 -5.92 2.44
N ASP A 74 1.97 -7.06 1.78
CA ASP A 74 1.16 -8.28 1.91
C ASP A 74 0.95 -8.72 3.36
N ARG A 75 2.00 -8.61 4.19
CA ARG A 75 1.90 -8.99 5.61
C ARG A 75 1.01 -8.05 6.41
N MET A 76 0.98 -6.77 6.04
CA MET A 76 0.12 -5.78 6.67
C MET A 76 -1.35 -6.03 6.29
N VAL A 77 -1.62 -6.30 5.02
CA VAL A 77 -2.97 -6.67 4.54
C VAL A 77 -3.46 -7.94 5.24
N LEU A 78 -2.59 -8.95 5.36
CA LEU A 78 -2.92 -10.18 6.07
C LEU A 78 -3.19 -9.92 7.56
N ALA A 79 -2.38 -9.09 8.22
CA ALA A 79 -2.58 -8.74 9.63
C ALA A 79 -3.93 -8.04 9.86
N LEU A 80 -4.28 -7.07 9.00
CA LEU A 80 -5.58 -6.38 9.03
C LEU A 80 -6.75 -7.37 8.89
N ALA A 81 -6.62 -8.34 8.00
CA ALA A 81 -7.66 -9.35 7.80
C ALA A 81 -7.80 -10.27 9.03
N LEU A 82 -6.68 -10.80 9.53
CA LEU A 82 -6.66 -11.73 10.67
C LEU A 82 -7.19 -11.08 11.95
N GLU A 83 -6.91 -9.80 12.18
CA GLU A 83 -7.38 -9.06 13.35
C GLU A 83 -8.92 -9.00 13.43
N GLN A 84 -9.62 -8.99 12.30
CA GLN A 84 -11.09 -8.98 12.27
C GLN A 84 -11.73 -10.22 12.92
N VAL A 85 -10.99 -11.34 12.97
CA VAL A 85 -11.45 -12.59 13.55
C VAL A 85 -10.65 -12.98 14.80
N GLY A 86 -9.85 -12.07 15.35
CA GLY A 86 -9.06 -12.29 16.56
C GLY A 86 -7.83 -13.18 16.36
N LEU A 87 -7.41 -13.41 15.12
CA LEU A 87 -6.18 -14.10 14.76
C LEU A 87 -5.02 -13.11 14.55
N THR A 88 -3.81 -13.64 14.56
CA THR A 88 -2.56 -12.92 14.34
C THR A 88 -1.70 -13.61 13.28
N LEU A 89 -0.60 -12.99 12.88
CA LEU A 89 0.35 -13.60 11.95
C LEU A 89 1.03 -14.89 12.52
N ASP A 90 1.00 -15.08 13.83
CA ASP A 90 1.57 -16.26 14.48
C ASP A 90 0.63 -17.49 14.36
N ASP A 91 -0.65 -17.28 14.05
CA ASP A 91 -1.65 -18.32 13.87
C ASP A 91 -1.65 -18.92 12.46
N VAL A 92 -0.80 -18.44 11.56
CA VAL A 92 -0.69 -18.87 10.16
C VAL A 92 0.75 -19.22 9.79
N VAL A 93 0.95 -19.98 8.71
CA VAL A 93 2.29 -20.35 8.22
C VAL A 93 2.66 -19.45 7.03
N LEU A 94 3.45 -18.41 7.28
CA LEU A 94 3.89 -17.50 6.21
C LEU A 94 4.89 -18.17 5.27
N LYS A 95 4.64 -18.03 3.96
CA LYS A 95 5.54 -18.46 2.88
C LYS A 95 5.95 -17.26 2.03
N GLY A 96 7.26 -17.01 1.93
CA GLY A 96 7.79 -15.96 1.05
C GLY A 96 7.62 -16.35 -0.41
N ILE A 97 6.71 -15.69 -1.11
CA ILE A 97 6.36 -15.92 -2.52
C ILE A 97 6.34 -14.56 -3.23
N ALA A 98 7.09 -14.41 -4.31
CA ALA A 98 7.00 -13.22 -5.14
C ALA A 98 5.61 -13.15 -5.83
N GLN A 99 5.07 -11.95 -6.03
CA GLN A 99 3.76 -11.78 -6.68
C GLN A 99 3.65 -12.50 -8.03
N THR A 100 4.73 -12.49 -8.82
CA THR A 100 4.80 -13.20 -10.12
C THR A 100 4.65 -14.72 -10.00
N ASP A 101 5.00 -15.30 -8.87
CA ASP A 101 5.00 -16.75 -8.62
C ASP A 101 3.75 -17.23 -7.87
N THR A 102 2.93 -16.29 -7.37
CA THR A 102 1.78 -16.58 -6.49
C THR A 102 0.78 -17.52 -7.14
N ARG A 103 0.40 -17.26 -8.40
CA ARG A 103 -0.52 -18.11 -9.16
C ARG A 103 0.00 -19.56 -9.22
N THR A 104 1.27 -19.74 -9.57
CA THR A 104 1.90 -21.07 -9.66
C THR A 104 1.98 -21.74 -8.29
N ALA A 105 2.28 -20.99 -7.23
CA ALA A 105 2.35 -21.52 -5.88
C ALA A 105 0.99 -22.00 -5.35
N LEU A 106 -0.10 -21.31 -5.70
CA LEU A 106 -1.48 -21.73 -5.41
C LEU A 106 -1.81 -23.02 -6.16
N THR A 107 -1.66 -23.04 -7.50
CA THR A 107 -2.08 -24.16 -8.34
C THR A 107 -1.31 -25.46 -8.07
N ASN A 108 -0.05 -25.39 -7.64
CA ASN A 108 0.74 -26.58 -7.29
C ASN A 108 0.67 -26.96 -5.79
N GLY A 109 -0.18 -26.28 -5.01
CA GLY A 109 -0.43 -26.59 -3.60
C GLY A 109 0.75 -26.28 -2.67
N ARG A 110 1.67 -25.40 -3.03
CA ARG A 110 2.74 -24.93 -2.13
C ARG A 110 2.19 -24.02 -1.04
N ILE A 111 1.11 -23.28 -1.34
CA ILE A 111 0.38 -22.40 -0.43
C ILE A 111 -1.12 -22.67 -0.55
N ASP A 112 -1.85 -22.40 0.52
CA ASP A 112 -3.30 -22.62 0.62
C ASP A 112 -4.09 -21.35 0.36
N ALA A 113 -3.48 -20.19 0.62
CA ALA A 113 -4.00 -18.87 0.35
C ALA A 113 -2.86 -17.91 0.02
N ALA A 114 -3.19 -16.73 -0.53
CA ALA A 114 -2.21 -15.71 -0.84
C ALA A 114 -2.82 -14.31 -0.75
N VAL A 115 -2.00 -13.35 -0.32
CA VAL A 115 -2.26 -11.93 -0.51
C VAL A 115 -1.80 -11.54 -1.91
N SER A 116 -2.62 -10.76 -2.63
CA SER A 116 -2.28 -10.30 -3.97
C SER A 116 -3.03 -9.03 -4.34
N TYR A 117 -2.51 -8.33 -5.32
CA TYR A 117 -3.06 -7.09 -5.87
C TYR A 117 -2.96 -7.09 -7.42
N PRO A 118 -3.70 -6.23 -8.13
CA PRO A 118 -3.61 -6.15 -9.59
C PRO A 118 -2.17 -5.87 -10.09
N PRO A 119 -1.74 -6.46 -11.22
CA PRO A 119 -2.52 -7.32 -12.11
C PRO A 119 -2.54 -8.81 -11.69
N THR A 120 -1.77 -9.24 -10.70
CA THR A 120 -1.68 -10.65 -10.28
C THR A 120 -3.01 -11.14 -9.72
N ALA A 121 -3.68 -10.33 -8.91
CA ALA A 121 -4.99 -10.63 -8.35
C ALA A 121 -6.01 -11.01 -9.42
N SER A 122 -6.10 -10.23 -10.51
CA SER A 122 -7.02 -10.52 -11.63
C SER A 122 -6.75 -11.87 -12.27
N ARG A 123 -5.47 -12.28 -12.37
CA ARG A 123 -5.09 -13.59 -12.91
C ARG A 123 -5.37 -14.75 -11.96
N ILE A 124 -5.47 -14.50 -10.65
CA ILE A 124 -5.88 -15.50 -9.66
C ILE A 124 -7.40 -15.69 -9.71
N GLU A 125 -8.17 -14.63 -9.93
CA GLU A 125 -9.65 -14.70 -10.08
C GLU A 125 -10.09 -15.57 -11.25
N GLU A 126 -9.23 -15.79 -12.25
CA GLU A 126 -9.48 -16.70 -13.38
C GLU A 126 -9.21 -18.17 -13.05
N LEU A 127 -8.66 -18.50 -11.88
CA LEU A 127 -8.35 -19.86 -11.49
C LEU A 127 -9.58 -20.58 -10.92
N GLU A 128 -9.87 -21.75 -11.45
CA GLU A 128 -10.85 -22.66 -10.85
C GLU A 128 -10.33 -23.18 -9.50
N GLY A 129 -11.22 -23.31 -8.52
CA GLY A 129 -10.89 -23.83 -7.19
C GLY A 129 -10.27 -22.80 -6.24
N PHE A 130 -10.23 -21.51 -6.63
CA PHE A 130 -9.79 -20.41 -5.79
C PHE A 130 -10.84 -19.29 -5.78
N HIS A 131 -10.96 -18.61 -4.64
CA HIS A 131 -11.89 -17.49 -4.49
C HIS A 131 -11.35 -16.44 -3.55
N ARG A 132 -11.84 -15.23 -3.67
CA ARG A 132 -11.52 -14.12 -2.79
C ARG A 132 -12.26 -14.28 -1.46
N ILE A 133 -11.53 -14.22 -0.34
CA ILE A 133 -12.06 -14.31 1.02
C ILE A 133 -11.95 -12.99 1.80
N PHE A 134 -11.18 -12.03 1.29
CA PHE A 134 -11.00 -10.70 1.88
C PHE A 134 -10.56 -9.70 0.81
N ASP A 135 -10.91 -8.44 1.02
CA ASP A 135 -10.30 -7.29 0.38
C ASP A 135 -10.28 -6.07 1.29
N THR A 136 -9.46 -5.07 0.92
CA THR A 136 -9.21 -3.86 1.73
C THR A 136 -10.39 -2.89 1.79
N ALA A 137 -11.47 -3.09 1.04
CA ALA A 137 -12.72 -2.33 1.24
C ALA A 137 -13.32 -2.58 2.63
N ALA A 138 -12.99 -3.72 3.26
CA ALA A 138 -13.37 -4.03 4.64
C ALA A 138 -12.57 -3.22 5.69
N THR A 139 -11.47 -2.56 5.31
CA THR A 139 -10.57 -1.81 6.20
C THR A 139 -10.21 -0.45 5.61
N PRO A 140 -11.18 0.48 5.43
CA PRO A 140 -10.92 1.78 4.82
C PRO A 140 -9.82 2.55 5.55
N GLY A 141 -8.82 3.03 4.80
CA GLY A 141 -7.67 3.75 5.35
C GLY A 141 -6.63 2.87 6.06
N GLY A 142 -6.78 1.55 6.04
CA GLY A 142 -5.78 0.60 6.57
C GLY A 142 -4.51 0.52 5.72
N VAL A 143 -4.63 0.77 4.43
CA VAL A 143 -3.50 0.80 3.47
C VAL A 143 -3.52 2.11 2.74
N ILE A 144 -2.55 2.98 2.99
CA ILE A 144 -2.42 4.31 2.38
C ILE A 144 -1.09 4.40 1.64
N ASP A 145 -1.14 4.92 0.42
CA ASP A 145 0.04 5.32 -0.35
C ASP A 145 0.35 6.80 -0.14
N PHE A 146 1.63 7.09 0.02
CA PHE A 146 2.13 8.42 0.30
C PHE A 146 3.14 8.89 -0.74
N LEU A 147 3.21 10.21 -0.95
CA LEU A 147 4.42 10.87 -1.41
C LEU A 147 5.28 11.21 -0.18
N MET A 148 6.55 10.87 -0.27
CA MET A 148 7.52 10.93 0.82
C MET A 148 8.78 11.69 0.40
N THR A 149 9.37 12.45 1.34
CA THR A 149 10.61 13.18 1.15
C THR A 149 11.44 13.18 2.42
N ASP A 150 12.62 13.80 2.40
CA ASP A 150 13.45 14.02 3.58
C ASP A 150 12.93 15.18 4.42
N ALA A 151 13.08 15.08 5.75
CA ALA A 151 12.66 16.13 6.68
C ALA A 151 13.37 17.47 6.43
N GLU A 152 14.64 17.47 6.00
CA GLU A 152 15.37 18.69 5.65
C GLU A 152 14.76 19.36 4.43
N LEU A 153 14.44 18.58 3.40
CA LEU A 153 13.83 19.09 2.16
C LEU A 153 12.41 19.64 2.37
N LEU A 154 11.69 19.18 3.38
CA LEU A 154 10.39 19.77 3.76
C LEU A 154 10.50 21.25 4.10
N GLU A 155 11.59 21.66 4.74
CA GLU A 155 11.82 23.06 5.10
C GLU A 155 12.50 23.83 3.96
N GLU A 156 13.53 23.24 3.34
CA GLU A 156 14.35 23.93 2.34
C GLU A 156 13.63 24.09 1.00
N ARG A 157 12.81 23.12 0.60
CA ARG A 157 12.17 23.04 -0.72
C ARG A 157 10.64 22.97 -0.64
N ARG A 158 10.07 23.59 0.38
CA ARG A 158 8.60 23.58 0.63
C ARG A 158 7.78 23.96 -0.61
N GLY A 159 8.19 25.02 -1.33
CA GLY A 159 7.47 25.48 -2.53
C GLY A 159 7.42 24.45 -3.65
N GLU A 160 8.51 23.70 -3.85
CA GLU A 160 8.57 22.65 -4.88
C GLU A 160 7.72 21.44 -4.48
N LEU A 161 7.75 21.05 -3.19
CA LEU A 161 6.93 19.96 -2.66
C LEU A 161 5.44 20.33 -2.71
N THR A 162 5.10 21.58 -2.42
CA THR A 162 3.74 22.11 -2.59
C THR A 162 3.30 21.98 -4.05
N ALA A 163 4.14 22.41 -5.02
CA ALA A 163 3.82 22.30 -6.42
C ALA A 163 3.62 20.84 -6.91
N ILE A 164 4.39 19.88 -6.37
CA ILE A 164 4.21 18.46 -6.64
C ILE A 164 2.83 17.98 -6.14
N ALA A 165 2.47 18.32 -4.90
CA ALA A 165 1.20 17.91 -4.31
C ALA A 165 0.00 18.56 -5.02
N GLU A 166 0.09 19.84 -5.40
CA GLU A 166 -0.91 20.51 -6.23
C GLU A 166 -1.06 19.88 -7.61
N ALA A 167 0.05 19.48 -8.25
CA ALA A 167 0.01 18.78 -9.53
C ALA A 167 -0.67 17.43 -9.39
N PHE A 168 -0.40 16.70 -8.32
CA PHE A 168 -1.08 15.43 -8.03
C PHE A 168 -2.58 15.64 -7.79
N HIS A 169 -2.94 16.64 -6.99
CA HIS A 169 -4.33 16.99 -6.78
C HIS A 169 -5.06 17.32 -8.09
N ARG A 170 -4.50 18.20 -8.93
CA ARG A 170 -5.09 18.52 -10.24
C ARG A 170 -5.26 17.27 -11.11
N ALA A 171 -4.27 16.38 -11.15
CA ALA A 171 -4.40 15.13 -11.89
C ALA A 171 -5.56 14.25 -11.37
N VAL A 172 -5.76 14.18 -10.06
CA VAL A 172 -6.91 13.46 -9.47
C VAL A 172 -8.23 14.08 -9.90
N GLU A 173 -8.34 15.41 -9.90
CA GLU A 173 -9.57 16.10 -10.36
C GLU A 173 -9.80 15.90 -11.86
N ASP A 174 -8.74 15.95 -12.69
CA ASP A 174 -8.85 15.68 -14.14
C ASP A 174 -9.31 14.23 -14.41
N ILE A 175 -8.79 13.23 -13.67
CA ILE A 175 -9.20 11.84 -13.77
C ILE A 175 -10.69 11.69 -13.43
N ARG A 176 -11.17 12.41 -12.40
CA ARG A 176 -12.58 12.37 -11.99
C ARG A 176 -13.50 13.07 -12.99
N ALA A 177 -13.06 14.20 -13.53
CA ALA A 177 -13.85 15.03 -14.41
C ALA A 177 -13.98 14.43 -15.82
N ASP A 178 -12.90 13.83 -16.34
CA ASP A 178 -12.84 13.24 -17.68
C ASP A 178 -12.13 11.87 -17.69
N PRO A 179 -12.76 10.82 -17.18
CA PRO A 179 -12.20 9.48 -17.24
C PRO A 179 -11.94 9.01 -18.69
N ALA A 180 -12.80 9.38 -19.62
CA ALA A 180 -12.68 8.95 -21.02
C ALA A 180 -11.46 9.54 -21.72
N GLY A 181 -11.07 10.78 -21.37
CA GLY A 181 -9.87 11.41 -21.89
C GLY A 181 -8.59 10.98 -21.18
N THR A 182 -8.67 10.69 -19.87
CA THR A 182 -7.47 10.43 -19.04
C THR A 182 -7.09 8.95 -19.01
N HIS A 183 -8.04 8.01 -18.92
CA HIS A 183 -7.76 6.58 -18.76
C HIS A 183 -6.93 5.98 -19.90
N PRO A 184 -7.20 6.25 -21.20
CA PRO A 184 -6.39 5.71 -22.29
C PRO A 184 -4.93 6.17 -22.22
N TYR A 185 -4.69 7.41 -21.79
CA TYR A 185 -3.34 7.93 -21.59
C TYR A 185 -2.64 7.20 -20.42
N MET A 186 -3.33 7.06 -19.28
CA MET A 186 -2.81 6.37 -18.09
C MET A 186 -2.47 4.90 -18.39
N ALA A 187 -3.39 4.17 -19.03
CA ALA A 187 -3.19 2.78 -19.44
C ALA A 187 -1.93 2.63 -20.31
N ARG A 188 -1.80 3.49 -21.32
CA ARG A 188 -0.64 3.48 -22.22
C ARG A 188 0.68 3.75 -21.48
N VAL A 189 0.72 4.73 -20.59
CA VAL A 189 1.93 5.08 -19.83
C VAL A 189 2.34 3.96 -18.88
N GLN A 190 1.36 3.28 -18.27
CA GLN A 190 1.60 2.17 -17.35
C GLN A 190 1.82 0.81 -18.07
N GLY A 191 1.65 0.76 -19.39
CA GLY A 191 1.74 -0.49 -20.13
C GLY A 191 0.60 -1.47 -19.82
N LEU A 192 -0.56 -0.95 -19.44
CA LEU A 192 -1.78 -1.69 -19.12
C LEU A 192 -2.79 -1.60 -20.25
N THR A 193 -3.68 -2.57 -20.33
CA THR A 193 -4.93 -2.45 -21.07
C THR A 193 -5.89 -1.52 -20.30
N GLU A 194 -6.88 -0.95 -20.98
CA GLU A 194 -7.90 -0.13 -20.32
C GLU A 194 -8.68 -0.92 -19.26
N SER A 195 -8.91 -2.21 -19.49
CA SER A 195 -9.58 -3.10 -18.53
C SER A 195 -8.75 -3.32 -17.27
N GLU A 196 -7.42 -3.52 -17.41
CA GLU A 196 -6.51 -3.66 -16.27
C GLU A 196 -6.40 -2.35 -15.48
N LEU A 197 -6.35 -1.20 -16.18
CA LEU A 197 -6.40 0.10 -15.51
C LEU A 197 -7.71 0.30 -14.75
N ALA A 198 -8.85 0.01 -15.37
CA ALA A 198 -10.16 0.13 -14.72
C ALA A 198 -10.24 -0.76 -13.48
N SER A 199 -9.74 -2.00 -13.54
CA SER A 199 -9.67 -2.91 -12.39
C SER A 199 -8.78 -2.34 -11.27
N THR A 200 -7.66 -1.71 -11.64
CA THR A 200 -6.75 -1.07 -10.67
C THR A 200 -7.42 0.12 -9.99
N LEU A 201 -8.01 1.04 -10.77
CA LEU A 201 -8.68 2.24 -10.25
C LEU A 201 -9.91 1.92 -9.40
N ASN A 202 -10.63 0.83 -9.72
CA ASN A 202 -11.75 0.36 -8.89
C ASN A 202 -11.30 -0.21 -7.53
N GLY A 203 -10.04 -0.54 -7.39
CA GLY A 203 -9.47 -1.08 -6.15
C GLY A 203 -8.80 -0.04 -5.26
N ILE A 204 -8.73 1.22 -5.70
CA ILE A 204 -8.12 2.33 -4.94
C ILE A 204 -9.04 3.54 -4.90
N ARG A 205 -8.90 4.32 -3.86
CA ARG A 205 -9.53 5.63 -3.74
C ARG A 205 -8.47 6.71 -3.84
N LEU A 206 -8.38 7.36 -4.99
CA LEU A 206 -7.48 8.51 -5.19
C LEU A 206 -7.86 9.65 -4.23
N LEU A 207 -6.86 10.21 -3.54
CA LEU A 207 -7.03 11.25 -2.54
C LEU A 207 -6.67 12.62 -3.11
N GLY A 208 -7.69 13.42 -3.42
CA GLY A 208 -7.51 14.85 -3.74
C GLY A 208 -7.41 15.70 -2.47
N GLY A 209 -7.64 17.02 -2.59
CA GLY A 209 -7.46 17.98 -1.49
C GLY A 209 -8.13 17.58 -0.17
N HIS A 210 -9.44 17.27 -0.19
CA HIS A 210 -10.16 16.81 1.00
C HIS A 210 -9.66 15.46 1.54
N GLY A 211 -9.09 14.61 0.71
CA GLY A 211 -8.51 13.34 1.13
C GLY A 211 -7.28 13.50 2.03
N GLN A 212 -6.65 14.67 2.03
CA GLN A 212 -5.47 14.96 2.86
C GLN A 212 -5.79 15.07 4.36
N GLU A 213 -7.05 15.06 4.76
CA GLU A 213 -7.45 14.96 6.17
C GLU A 213 -6.88 13.73 6.85
N VAL A 214 -6.62 12.64 6.12
CA VAL A 214 -5.98 11.43 6.65
C VAL A 214 -4.62 11.69 7.31
N LEU A 215 -3.91 12.74 6.90
CA LEU A 215 -2.62 13.12 7.50
C LEU A 215 -2.76 13.75 8.88
N VAL A 216 -3.96 14.24 9.26
CA VAL A 216 -4.20 14.98 10.50
C VAL A 216 -5.21 14.31 11.42
N ASP A 217 -6.11 13.46 10.92
CA ASP A 217 -7.18 12.82 11.69
C ASP A 217 -6.74 11.54 12.43
N GLY A 218 -5.49 11.11 12.25
CA GLY A 218 -4.90 9.94 12.89
C GLY A 218 -4.72 8.74 11.96
N ARG A 219 -5.53 8.57 10.92
CA ARG A 219 -5.51 7.39 10.03
C ARG A 219 -4.13 7.10 9.43
N ALA A 220 -3.43 8.12 8.93
CA ALA A 220 -2.10 7.94 8.39
C ALA A 220 -1.09 7.46 9.45
N ARG A 221 -1.17 7.98 10.68
CA ARG A 221 -0.33 7.55 11.80
C ARG A 221 -0.61 6.13 12.23
N ASP A 222 -1.90 5.77 12.29
CA ASP A 222 -2.33 4.40 12.63
C ASP A 222 -1.84 3.40 11.58
N ALA A 223 -1.93 3.72 10.29
CA ALA A 223 -1.40 2.89 9.21
C ALA A 223 0.13 2.71 9.32
N VAL A 224 0.87 3.77 9.64
CA VAL A 224 2.33 3.71 9.84
C VAL A 224 2.71 2.92 11.09
N ALA A 225 1.97 3.10 12.20
CA ALA A 225 2.17 2.32 13.42
C ALA A 225 1.92 0.83 13.20
N LEU A 226 0.83 0.48 12.50
CA LEU A 226 0.53 -0.90 12.14
C LEU A 226 1.63 -1.50 11.25
N ALA A 227 2.08 -0.79 10.23
CA ALA A 227 3.16 -1.24 9.36
C ALA A 227 4.44 -1.53 10.16
N ARG A 228 4.83 -0.65 11.09
CA ARG A 228 5.98 -0.84 11.99
C ARG A 228 5.79 -2.11 12.84
N ASP A 229 4.64 -2.27 13.47
CA ASP A 229 4.38 -3.37 14.40
C ASP A 229 4.35 -4.72 13.69
N VAL A 230 3.79 -4.77 12.48
CA VAL A 230 3.83 -5.95 11.61
C VAL A 230 5.26 -6.31 11.22
N LEU A 231 6.06 -5.33 10.82
CA LEU A 231 7.46 -5.54 10.46
C LEU A 231 8.30 -6.02 11.66
N ILE A 232 8.05 -5.52 12.87
CA ILE A 232 8.71 -5.98 14.10
C ILE A 232 8.38 -7.45 14.36
N ARG A 233 7.10 -7.84 14.36
CA ARG A 233 6.65 -9.22 14.58
C ARG A 233 7.20 -10.19 13.54
N THR A 234 7.43 -9.74 12.32
CA THR A 234 7.93 -10.58 11.22
C THR A 234 9.46 -10.59 11.07
N GLY A 235 10.21 -10.19 12.10
CA GLY A 235 11.65 -10.39 12.22
C GLY A 235 12.51 -9.14 12.14
N SER A 236 11.92 -7.95 12.09
CA SER A 236 12.65 -6.68 12.01
C SER A 236 12.67 -5.95 13.37
N SER A 237 13.08 -6.62 14.44
CA SER A 237 13.06 -6.07 15.82
C SER A 237 13.74 -4.71 15.99
N ARG A 238 14.72 -4.36 15.12
CA ARG A 238 15.41 -3.06 15.11
C ARG A 238 14.48 -1.90 14.79
N LEU A 239 13.32 -2.16 14.15
CA LEU A 239 12.32 -1.14 13.83
C LEU A 239 11.57 -0.59 15.06
N ALA A 240 11.74 -1.19 16.23
CA ALA A 240 11.14 -0.70 17.47
C ALA A 240 11.60 0.73 17.84
N SER A 241 12.74 1.19 17.33
CA SER A 241 13.24 2.56 17.54
C SER A 241 12.62 3.58 16.59
N VAL A 242 11.85 3.15 15.57
CA VAL A 242 11.20 4.05 14.62
C VAL A 242 9.98 4.69 15.28
N ASP A 243 9.99 6.01 15.40
CA ASP A 243 8.87 6.79 15.91
C ASP A 243 7.86 7.06 14.79
N ALA A 244 6.80 6.27 14.74
CA ALA A 244 5.76 6.35 13.72
C ALA A 244 5.06 7.72 13.69
N GLU A 245 4.90 8.37 14.87
CA GLU A 245 4.26 9.69 15.00
C GLU A 245 4.99 10.78 14.23
N ARG A 246 6.31 10.67 14.13
CA ARG A 246 7.15 11.64 13.44
C ARG A 246 7.22 11.43 11.94
N LEU A 247 6.80 10.28 11.43
CA LEU A 247 6.93 9.96 10.00
C LEU A 247 5.85 10.63 9.14
N VAL A 248 4.73 11.01 9.75
CA VAL A 248 3.64 11.70 9.05
C VAL A 248 3.71 13.20 9.37
N THR A 249 3.84 14.02 8.34
CA THR A 249 3.82 15.47 8.51
C THR A 249 2.38 15.97 8.42
N PRO A 250 1.87 16.63 9.45
CA PRO A 250 0.59 17.30 9.34
C PRO A 250 0.75 18.50 8.38
N ARG A 251 0.18 18.38 7.19
CA ARG A 251 0.02 19.42 6.16
C ARG A 251 1.28 20.22 5.78
N ILE A 252 1.79 19.96 4.59
CA ILE A 252 2.58 20.95 3.83
C ILE A 252 1.64 21.93 3.12
N ILE A 253 0.44 21.46 2.76
CA ILE A 253 -0.53 22.18 1.95
C ILE A 253 -1.82 22.30 2.75
N GLU A 254 -2.29 23.53 2.95
CA GLU A 254 -3.60 23.74 3.55
C GLU A 254 -4.69 23.32 2.55
N VAL A 255 -5.75 22.65 3.04
CA VAL A 255 -6.89 22.24 2.19
C VAL A 255 -7.53 23.45 1.49
N ALA A 256 -7.33 24.65 2.02
CA ALA A 256 -7.77 25.91 1.43
C ALA A 256 -7.02 26.30 0.12
N ASP A 257 -5.84 25.74 -0.11
CA ASP A 257 -5.02 26.02 -1.30
C ASP A 257 -5.48 25.21 -2.52
N PHE A 258 -6.38 24.25 -2.33
CA PHE A 258 -7.00 23.44 -3.39
C PHE A 258 -8.36 24.01 -3.88
N ARG A 259 -8.44 25.31 -4.12
CA ARG A 259 -9.65 25.93 -4.69
C ARG A 259 -9.52 26.17 -6.18
#